data_8241f40ffc0a91cf79e9c0c8a5991e07
#
_entry.id   8241f40ffc0a91cf79e9c0c8a5991e07
#
_cell.length_a   1.000
_cell.length_b   1.000
_cell.length_c   1.000
_cell.angle_alpha   90.00
_cell.angle_beta   90.00
_cell.angle_gamma   90.00
#
_symmetry.space_group_name_H-M   'P 1'
#
loop_
_entity.id
_entity.type
_entity.pdbx_description
1 polymer ?
#
loop_
_entity_poly.entity_id
_entity_poly.type
_entity_poly.pdbx_seq_one_letter_code
_entity_poly.pdbx_strand_id
1 'polypeptide(L)'
;MPQIKAPRLYLNRCGVYYFRLKTKDKDRKVSLRTKCPVTANIVALQINAVIERGRAMNNKNSRNPNLADFNFNLADLRQYEIEVGNIKIKAEGPEDHARAMEAVKEAKSLLALQPEQPSAAVQQLALNEQAILAQVVADAKKRQSPKLSHIAAEWIVERRLKNSARTVDAKAYHLKDFTERALKNEDPEVNELDKAHIVAYKSALLKEGQAAKTIDNKLLSIADFFEYALGQGAYTRHNTNPVTGLYVLTKKERVKQTESYEPFAKDELAALFEPLAYKAAMKAPDLYWGPLLGIYTGMRISEATQIRCQDVIEAENGVHYIYVYRSKTSNGIRKVPICDALIQLGFLDYVEEVRQAGAERIFPHRSFVNGSYSKRLSEELLKYLKARKIKKPNDHKSFHSFRVNVITQLANNGISATLASRVVGHGTEKGMDVHLGYVRDLPNLKIVVDSLDWPIDISSLRYQGEFKALLNNKKKWAD
;
A
#
# COMPACT_ATOMS: atom_id res chain seq x y z
N MET A 1 -4.42 -30.05 32.53
CA MET A 1 -5.79 -30.18 32.00
C MET A 1 -5.75 -30.99 30.73
N PRO A 2 -6.53 -32.05 30.55
CA PRO A 2 -6.54 -32.80 29.30
C PRO A 2 -7.03 -31.86 28.16
N GLN A 3 -6.22 -31.65 27.17
CA GLN A 3 -6.60 -30.90 25.98
C GLN A 3 -7.69 -31.70 25.24
N ILE A 4 -8.92 -31.20 25.24
CA ILE A 4 -10.02 -31.78 24.44
C ILE A 4 -9.64 -31.58 22.98
N LYS A 5 -9.31 -32.65 22.30
CA LYS A 5 -8.99 -32.62 20.86
C LYS A 5 -10.29 -32.65 20.07
N ALA A 6 -10.54 -31.63 19.25
CA ALA A 6 -11.73 -31.58 18.42
C ALA A 6 -11.84 -32.83 17.51
N PRO A 7 -13.05 -33.40 17.33
CA PRO A 7 -13.24 -34.53 16.40
C PRO A 7 -12.77 -34.17 14.99
N ARG A 8 -12.25 -35.16 14.25
CA ARG A 8 -11.84 -35.05 12.84
C ARG A 8 -10.63 -34.12 12.57
N LEU A 9 -9.94 -33.68 13.68
CA LEU A 9 -8.73 -32.86 13.60
C LEU A 9 -7.49 -33.73 13.60
N TYR A 10 -6.57 -33.51 12.66
CA TYR A 10 -5.27 -34.18 12.65
C TYR A 10 -4.15 -33.24 12.21
N LEU A 11 -2.91 -33.58 12.62
CA LEU A 11 -1.69 -32.85 12.31
C LEU A 11 -0.94 -33.61 11.21
N ASN A 12 -0.51 -32.91 10.16
CA ASN A 12 0.34 -33.51 9.13
C ASN A 12 1.83 -33.46 9.53
N ARG A 13 2.69 -34.10 8.70
CA ARG A 13 4.15 -34.17 8.94
C ARG A 13 4.83 -32.78 8.91
N CYS A 14 4.21 -31.77 8.31
CA CYS A 14 4.72 -30.40 8.23
C CYS A 14 4.21 -29.50 9.37
N GLY A 15 3.53 -30.05 10.37
CA GLY A 15 2.99 -29.31 11.51
C GLY A 15 1.76 -28.47 11.21
N VAL A 16 1.08 -28.67 10.08
CA VAL A 16 -0.16 -28.00 9.73
C VAL A 16 -1.35 -28.86 10.09
N TYR A 17 -2.37 -28.26 10.71
CA TYR A 17 -3.61 -28.95 11.09
C TYR A 17 -4.56 -29.05 9.90
N TYR A 18 -5.26 -30.21 9.83
CA TYR A 18 -6.25 -30.54 8.81
C TYR A 18 -7.52 -31.07 9.47
N PHE A 19 -8.65 -30.73 8.86
CA PHE A 19 -9.94 -31.30 9.18
C PHE A 19 -10.27 -32.41 8.16
N ARG A 20 -10.61 -33.62 8.66
CA ARG A 20 -10.84 -34.79 7.81
C ARG A 20 -12.30 -35.17 7.81
N LEU A 21 -12.90 -35.20 6.63
CA LEU A 21 -14.27 -35.68 6.39
C LEU A 21 -14.21 -36.97 5.60
N LYS A 22 -14.66 -38.05 6.23
CA LYS A 22 -14.71 -39.35 5.59
C LYS A 22 -16.18 -39.73 5.36
N THR A 23 -16.58 -39.86 4.11
CA THR A 23 -17.88 -40.38 3.65
C THR A 23 -17.69 -41.76 3.04
N LYS A 24 -18.80 -42.46 2.72
CA LYS A 24 -18.72 -43.84 2.13
C LYS A 24 -17.83 -43.88 0.88
N ASP A 25 -17.88 -42.85 0.05
CA ASP A 25 -17.24 -42.82 -1.26
C ASP A 25 -16.06 -41.87 -1.37
N LYS A 26 -15.86 -40.94 -0.41
CA LYS A 26 -14.82 -39.92 -0.50
C LYS A 26 -14.19 -39.60 0.86
N ASP A 27 -12.85 -39.53 0.87
CA ASP A 27 -12.06 -39.02 2.00
C ASP A 27 -11.52 -37.64 1.64
N ARG A 28 -12.12 -36.60 2.22
CA ARG A 28 -11.71 -35.21 1.97
C ARG A 28 -10.95 -34.66 3.14
N LYS A 29 -9.82 -33.99 2.85
CA LYS A 29 -8.95 -33.35 3.83
C LYS A 29 -8.88 -31.88 3.50
N VAL A 30 -9.27 -31.02 4.45
CA VAL A 30 -9.26 -29.57 4.32
C VAL A 30 -8.16 -29.01 5.22
N SER A 31 -7.22 -28.26 4.66
CA SER A 31 -6.20 -27.60 5.47
C SER A 31 -6.81 -26.45 6.27
N LEU A 32 -6.54 -26.42 7.56
CA LEU A 32 -6.96 -25.32 8.44
C LEU A 32 -5.98 -24.13 8.40
N ARG A 33 -4.93 -24.24 7.59
CA ARG A 33 -3.91 -23.21 7.38
C ARG A 33 -3.28 -22.65 8.67
N THR A 34 -3.27 -23.45 9.73
CA THR A 34 -2.68 -23.08 11.02
C THR A 34 -1.78 -24.20 11.56
N LYS A 35 -0.74 -23.79 12.30
CA LYS A 35 0.13 -24.66 13.10
C LYS A 35 -0.19 -24.56 14.58
N CYS A 36 -1.04 -23.63 14.98
CA CYS A 36 -1.44 -23.44 16.38
C CYS A 36 -2.53 -24.46 16.79
N PRO A 37 -2.29 -25.30 17.81
CA PRO A 37 -3.24 -26.33 18.23
C PRO A 37 -4.54 -25.73 18.79
N VAL A 38 -4.49 -24.59 19.43
CA VAL A 38 -5.67 -23.90 20.00
C VAL A 38 -6.55 -23.39 18.87
N THR A 39 -6.00 -22.67 17.92
CA THR A 39 -6.70 -22.17 16.73
C THR A 39 -7.30 -23.31 15.91
N ALA A 40 -6.54 -24.39 15.73
CA ALA A 40 -7.00 -25.58 14.99
C ALA A 40 -8.20 -26.24 15.67
N ASN A 41 -8.18 -26.36 16.99
CA ASN A 41 -9.29 -26.92 17.77
C ASN A 41 -10.55 -26.03 17.66
N ILE A 42 -10.41 -24.72 17.78
CA ILE A 42 -11.54 -23.77 17.67
C ILE A 42 -12.19 -23.88 16.28
N VAL A 43 -11.38 -23.83 15.21
CA VAL A 43 -11.88 -23.93 13.83
C VAL A 43 -12.53 -25.29 13.58
N ALA A 44 -11.95 -26.39 14.07
CA ALA A 44 -12.52 -27.71 13.92
C ALA A 44 -13.86 -27.86 14.69
N LEU A 45 -14.00 -27.26 15.87
CA LEU A 45 -15.26 -27.22 16.63
C LEU A 45 -16.33 -26.40 15.90
N GLN A 46 -15.94 -25.24 15.32
CA GLN A 46 -16.87 -24.44 14.52
C GLN A 46 -17.37 -25.17 13.28
N ILE A 47 -16.47 -25.88 12.55
CA ILE A 47 -16.86 -26.69 11.40
C ILE A 47 -17.80 -27.82 11.83
N ASN A 48 -17.49 -28.52 12.95
CA ASN A 48 -18.36 -29.54 13.49
C ASN A 48 -19.74 -28.98 13.88
N ALA A 49 -19.79 -27.82 14.51
CA ALA A 49 -21.06 -27.16 14.87
C ALA A 49 -21.89 -26.76 13.65
N VAL A 50 -21.28 -26.32 12.56
CA VAL A 50 -21.96 -26.02 11.31
C VAL A 50 -22.50 -27.31 10.66
N ILE A 51 -21.72 -28.39 10.67
CA ILE A 51 -22.14 -29.72 10.21
C ILE A 51 -23.35 -30.19 11.02
N GLU A 52 -23.34 -30.05 12.36
CA GLU A 52 -24.44 -30.46 13.22
C GLU A 52 -25.69 -29.56 13.04
N ARG A 53 -25.51 -28.24 12.87
CA ARG A 53 -26.62 -27.32 12.53
C ARG A 53 -27.23 -27.62 11.17
N GLY A 54 -26.43 -27.92 10.14
CA GLY A 54 -26.90 -28.34 8.83
C GLY A 54 -27.67 -29.65 8.87
N ARG A 55 -27.36 -30.54 9.83
CA ARG A 55 -28.10 -31.76 10.13
C ARG A 55 -29.44 -31.48 10.83
N ALA A 56 -29.50 -30.50 11.71
CA ALA A 56 -30.71 -30.10 12.46
C ALA A 56 -31.72 -29.32 11.62
N MET A 57 -31.25 -28.59 10.60
CA MET A 57 -32.09 -27.81 9.67
C MET A 57 -32.26 -28.54 8.35
N ASN A 58 -33.29 -29.35 8.24
CA ASN A 58 -33.70 -30.04 6.99
C ASN A 58 -34.31 -29.01 6.01
N ASN A 59 -33.52 -28.01 5.59
CA ASN A 59 -34.01 -26.95 4.71
C ASN A 59 -33.20 -26.92 3.40
N LYS A 60 -33.84 -27.45 2.35
CA LYS A 60 -33.30 -27.62 0.99
C LYS A 60 -32.98 -26.31 0.23
N ASN A 61 -33.11 -25.13 0.86
CA ASN A 61 -33.16 -23.85 0.12
C ASN A 61 -32.15 -22.76 0.56
N SER A 62 -31.08 -23.05 1.27
CA SER A 62 -30.05 -22.03 1.49
C SER A 62 -28.72 -22.40 0.80
N ARG A 63 -28.55 -21.91 -0.41
CA ARG A 63 -27.29 -21.98 -1.16
C ARG A 63 -26.30 -20.92 -0.59
N ASN A 64 -25.40 -21.36 0.27
CA ASN A 64 -24.20 -20.58 0.56
C ASN A 64 -23.08 -21.09 -0.39
N PRO A 65 -22.56 -20.27 -1.33
CA PRO A 65 -21.71 -20.75 -2.43
C PRO A 65 -20.38 -21.39 -1.99
N ASN A 66 -19.97 -21.23 -0.74
CA ASN A 66 -18.75 -21.86 -0.20
C ASN A 66 -19.01 -23.22 0.51
N LEU A 67 -20.24 -23.62 0.67
CA LEU A 67 -20.65 -24.92 1.26
C LEU A 67 -21.31 -25.86 0.24
N ALA A 68 -21.57 -25.38 -0.97
CA ALA A 68 -22.26 -26.14 -2.03
C ALA A 68 -21.46 -27.39 -2.52
N ASP A 69 -20.15 -27.46 -2.26
CA ASP A 69 -19.30 -28.61 -2.57
C ASP A 69 -19.40 -29.75 -1.53
N PHE A 70 -20.17 -29.55 -0.46
CA PHE A 70 -20.37 -30.55 0.59
C PHE A 70 -21.81 -31.05 0.58
N ASN A 71 -22.12 -31.90 -0.39
CA ASN A 71 -23.34 -32.71 -0.37
C ASN A 71 -23.22 -33.77 0.73
N PHE A 72 -23.69 -33.44 1.94
CA PHE A 72 -23.81 -34.39 3.05
C PHE A 72 -25.19 -35.04 3.05
N ASN A 73 -25.24 -36.34 2.82
CA ASN A 73 -26.40 -37.14 3.15
C ASN A 73 -26.21 -37.72 4.56
N LEU A 74 -27.14 -37.47 5.49
CA LEU A 74 -27.07 -38.03 6.85
C LEU A 74 -26.96 -39.58 6.85
N ALA A 75 -27.47 -40.21 5.81
CA ALA A 75 -27.40 -41.66 5.60
C ALA A 75 -25.95 -42.20 5.44
N ASP A 76 -24.95 -41.30 5.20
CA ASP A 76 -23.58 -41.70 4.98
C ASP A 76 -22.73 -41.77 6.26
N LEU A 77 -23.30 -41.45 7.43
CA LEU A 77 -22.62 -41.58 8.74
C LEU A 77 -22.73 -43.01 9.25
N ARG A 78 -21.60 -43.63 9.45
CA ARG A 78 -21.57 -45.03 9.84
C ARG A 78 -21.77 -45.29 11.34
N GLN A 79 -21.42 -44.35 12.22
CA GLN A 79 -21.59 -44.50 13.68
C GLN A 79 -21.62 -43.14 14.37
N TYR A 80 -22.51 -42.93 15.34
CA TYR A 80 -22.51 -41.79 16.26
C TYR A 80 -23.10 -42.18 17.62
N GLU A 81 -22.77 -41.44 18.67
CA GLU A 81 -23.26 -41.58 20.02
C GLU A 81 -23.90 -40.27 20.50
N ILE A 82 -25.08 -40.31 21.06
CA ILE A 82 -25.81 -39.17 21.64
C ILE A 82 -26.00 -39.44 23.13
N GLU A 83 -25.57 -38.48 23.98
CA GLU A 83 -25.87 -38.49 25.41
C GLU A 83 -27.05 -37.57 25.70
N VAL A 84 -28.07 -38.10 26.38
CA VAL A 84 -29.22 -37.33 26.88
C VAL A 84 -29.37 -37.63 28.38
N GLY A 85 -28.94 -36.71 29.23
CA GLY A 85 -28.79 -36.96 30.65
C GLY A 85 -27.79 -38.09 30.94
N ASN A 86 -28.19 -39.09 31.72
CA ASN A 86 -27.35 -40.27 31.98
C ASN A 86 -27.52 -41.41 30.98
N ILE A 87 -28.27 -41.19 29.90
CA ILE A 87 -28.58 -42.19 28.87
C ILE A 87 -27.68 -41.99 27.65
N LYS A 88 -26.93 -43.04 27.28
CA LYS A 88 -26.11 -43.08 26.08
C LYS A 88 -26.81 -43.86 25.00
N ILE A 89 -27.04 -43.23 23.83
CA ILE A 89 -27.71 -43.82 22.67
C ILE A 89 -26.71 -43.92 21.55
N LYS A 90 -26.44 -45.13 21.10
CA LYS A 90 -25.54 -45.38 19.94
C LYS A 90 -26.36 -45.74 18.74
N ALA A 91 -25.93 -45.23 17.57
CA ALA A 91 -26.50 -45.59 16.28
C ALA A 91 -25.42 -46.03 15.30
N GLU A 92 -25.60 -47.17 14.67
CA GLU A 92 -24.68 -47.80 13.71
C GLU A 92 -25.33 -47.89 12.31
N GLY A 93 -25.44 -46.73 11.64
CA GLY A 93 -25.94 -46.64 10.29
C GLY A 93 -27.33 -45.99 10.16
N PRO A 94 -27.85 -45.88 8.93
CA PRO A 94 -29.07 -45.14 8.64
C PRO A 94 -30.36 -45.79 9.21
N GLU A 95 -30.39 -47.10 9.34
CA GLU A 95 -31.55 -47.80 9.88
C GLU A 95 -31.69 -47.65 11.39
N ASP A 96 -30.56 -47.52 12.09
CA ASP A 96 -30.53 -47.28 13.53
C ASP A 96 -30.79 -45.84 13.90
N HIS A 97 -30.56 -44.90 12.98
CA HIS A 97 -30.77 -43.47 13.22
C HIS A 97 -32.22 -43.14 13.62
N ALA A 98 -33.19 -43.72 12.95
CA ALA A 98 -34.60 -43.49 13.25
C ALA A 98 -34.96 -43.98 14.65
N ARG A 99 -34.50 -45.18 15.05
CA ARG A 99 -34.68 -45.76 16.39
C ARG A 99 -33.95 -44.97 17.47
N ALA A 100 -32.71 -44.48 17.18
CA ALA A 100 -31.95 -43.65 18.08
C ALA A 100 -32.65 -42.30 18.35
N MET A 101 -33.26 -41.70 17.33
CA MET A 101 -34.00 -40.44 17.48
C MET A 101 -35.34 -40.65 18.21
N GLU A 102 -35.97 -41.78 18.03
CA GLU A 102 -37.17 -42.16 18.80
C GLU A 102 -36.84 -42.38 20.28
N ALA A 103 -35.77 -43.09 20.56
CA ALA A 103 -35.20 -43.27 21.93
C ALA A 103 -34.80 -41.95 22.60
N VAL A 104 -34.24 -40.99 21.85
CA VAL A 104 -33.96 -39.62 22.33
C VAL A 104 -35.24 -38.88 22.71
N LYS A 105 -36.29 -39.05 21.93
CA LYS A 105 -37.59 -38.44 22.16
C LYS A 105 -38.27 -39.00 23.37
N GLU A 106 -38.19 -40.31 23.55
CA GLU A 106 -38.73 -41.04 24.69
C GLU A 106 -37.94 -40.75 26.01
N ALA A 107 -36.59 -40.69 25.94
CA ALA A 107 -35.75 -40.29 27.02
C ALA A 107 -36.04 -38.84 27.47
N LYS A 108 -36.28 -37.91 26.52
CA LYS A 108 -36.68 -36.54 26.86
C LYS A 108 -38.08 -36.45 27.50
N SER A 109 -39.02 -37.26 27.07
CA SER A 109 -40.37 -37.30 27.67
C SER A 109 -40.34 -37.90 29.07
N LEU A 110 -39.51 -38.94 29.36
CA LEU A 110 -39.30 -39.51 30.68
C LEU A 110 -38.62 -38.54 31.66
N LEU A 111 -37.66 -37.77 31.18
CA LEU A 111 -37.01 -36.70 31.96
C LEU A 111 -37.96 -35.52 32.26
N ALA A 112 -38.96 -35.29 31.42
CA ALA A 112 -39.97 -34.23 31.61
C ALA A 112 -41.08 -34.60 32.60
N LEU A 113 -41.21 -35.89 32.98
CA LEU A 113 -42.24 -36.41 33.90
C LEU A 113 -41.83 -36.46 35.37
N GLN A 114 -40.64 -36.03 35.72
CA GLN A 114 -40.21 -35.89 37.13
C GLN A 114 -40.17 -34.39 37.49
N PRO A 115 -41.15 -33.86 38.24
CA PRO A 115 -41.04 -32.55 38.85
C PRO A 115 -40.26 -32.70 40.16
N GLU A 116 -38.93 -32.89 40.10
CA GLU A 116 -38.09 -32.69 41.26
C GLU A 116 -37.78 -31.21 41.37
N GLN A 117 -38.08 -30.65 42.56
CA GLN A 117 -37.55 -29.34 42.94
C GLN A 117 -36.04 -29.38 42.74
N PRO A 118 -35.45 -28.37 42.09
CA PRO A 118 -34.04 -28.35 41.83
C PRO A 118 -33.29 -28.44 43.18
N SER A 119 -32.49 -29.48 43.32
CA SER A 119 -31.63 -29.65 44.48
C SER A 119 -30.74 -28.43 44.67
N ALA A 120 -30.33 -28.11 45.90
CA ALA A 120 -29.45 -26.98 46.20
C ALA A 120 -28.20 -26.95 45.30
N ALA A 121 -27.71 -28.11 44.83
CA ALA A 121 -26.61 -28.26 43.89
C ALA A 121 -26.97 -27.74 42.47
N VAL A 122 -28.20 -27.94 41.99
CA VAL A 122 -28.67 -27.46 40.67
C VAL A 122 -28.91 -25.94 40.72
N GLN A 123 -29.43 -25.42 41.86
CA GLN A 123 -29.52 -23.97 42.07
C GLN A 123 -28.12 -23.33 42.14
N GLN A 124 -27.17 -24.00 42.79
CA GLN A 124 -25.78 -23.52 42.84
C GLN A 124 -25.08 -23.56 41.50
N LEU A 125 -25.36 -24.57 40.64
CA LEU A 125 -24.89 -24.66 39.26
C LEU A 125 -25.48 -23.55 38.39
N ALA A 126 -26.79 -23.28 38.49
CA ALA A 126 -27.45 -22.19 37.74
C ALA A 126 -26.96 -20.81 38.19
N LEU A 127 -26.68 -20.62 39.49
CA LEU A 127 -26.07 -19.40 40.02
C LEU A 127 -24.60 -19.25 39.54
N ASN A 128 -23.85 -20.35 39.49
CA ASN A 128 -22.49 -20.36 38.95
C ASN A 128 -22.45 -20.09 37.42
N GLU A 129 -23.38 -20.65 36.63
CA GLU A 129 -23.52 -20.34 35.22
C GLU A 129 -23.92 -18.88 34.98
N GLN A 130 -24.84 -18.32 35.78
CA GLN A 130 -25.15 -16.89 35.72
C GLN A 130 -23.96 -16.01 36.12
N ALA A 131 -23.20 -16.42 37.16
CA ALA A 131 -21.98 -15.71 37.55
C ALA A 131 -20.88 -15.79 36.49
N ILE A 132 -20.71 -16.95 35.86
CA ILE A 132 -19.76 -17.15 34.76
C ILE A 132 -20.20 -16.34 33.53
N LEU A 133 -21.48 -16.35 33.16
CA LEU A 133 -22.04 -15.52 32.11
C LEU A 133 -21.92 -14.02 32.42
N ALA A 134 -22.17 -13.61 33.63
CA ALA A 134 -21.98 -12.24 34.09
C ALA A 134 -20.50 -11.84 34.05
N GLN A 135 -19.60 -12.75 34.41
CA GLN A 135 -18.16 -12.52 34.33
C GLN A 135 -17.65 -12.49 32.91
N VAL A 136 -18.12 -13.36 32.01
CA VAL A 136 -17.84 -13.34 30.59
C VAL A 136 -18.37 -12.07 29.90
N VAL A 137 -19.56 -11.60 30.30
CA VAL A 137 -20.14 -10.33 29.84
C VAL A 137 -19.39 -9.14 30.43
N ALA A 138 -18.93 -9.22 31.69
CA ALA A 138 -18.10 -8.19 32.31
C ALA A 138 -16.69 -8.14 31.72
N ASP A 139 -16.10 -9.29 31.39
CA ASP A 139 -14.80 -9.38 30.69
C ASP A 139 -14.92 -8.97 29.22
N ALA A 140 -16.05 -9.22 28.57
CA ALA A 140 -16.38 -8.69 27.27
C ALA A 140 -16.58 -7.16 27.29
N LYS A 141 -17.19 -6.62 28.34
CA LYS A 141 -17.29 -5.16 28.59
C LYS A 141 -15.94 -4.54 28.98
N LYS A 142 -15.05 -5.27 29.66
CA LYS A 142 -13.67 -4.83 29.96
C LYS A 142 -12.76 -4.81 28.75
N ARG A 143 -13.10 -5.51 27.67
CA ARG A 143 -12.47 -5.36 26.38
C ARG A 143 -13.19 -4.26 25.57
N GLN A 144 -13.25 -3.05 26.15
CA GLN A 144 -13.55 -1.88 25.33
C GLN A 144 -12.51 -1.85 24.21
N SER A 145 -12.99 -1.87 22.98
CA SER A 145 -12.14 -1.68 21.82
C SER A 145 -11.48 -0.31 21.94
N PRO A 146 -10.19 -0.19 21.65
CA PRO A 146 -9.53 1.10 21.76
C PRO A 146 -10.18 2.14 20.85
N LYS A 147 -10.09 3.40 21.23
CA LYS A 147 -10.55 4.54 20.43
C LYS A 147 -9.78 4.61 19.11
N LEU A 148 -10.46 5.08 18.05
CA LEU A 148 -9.86 5.27 16.73
C LEU A 148 -8.61 6.15 16.79
N SER A 149 -8.66 7.25 17.54
CA SER A 149 -7.53 8.18 17.70
C SER A 149 -6.29 7.51 18.29
N HIS A 150 -6.49 6.59 19.25
CA HIS A 150 -5.39 5.86 19.89
C HIS A 150 -4.68 4.93 18.90
N ILE A 151 -5.44 4.08 18.22
CA ILE A 151 -4.89 3.17 17.21
C ILE A 151 -4.31 3.92 16.02
N ALA A 152 -4.92 5.06 15.64
CA ALA A 152 -4.39 5.92 14.59
C ALA A 152 -2.99 6.47 14.94
N ALA A 153 -2.79 6.89 16.19
CA ALA A 153 -1.50 7.38 16.66
C ALA A 153 -0.41 6.30 16.56
N GLU A 154 -0.70 5.09 17.04
CA GLU A 154 0.21 3.94 16.96
C GLU A 154 0.51 3.54 15.51
N TRP A 155 -0.53 3.50 14.66
CA TRP A 155 -0.40 3.22 13.23
C TRP A 155 0.53 4.22 12.55
N ILE A 156 0.38 5.53 12.81
CA ILE A 156 1.24 6.57 12.25
C ILE A 156 2.69 6.40 12.71
N VAL A 157 2.93 6.06 13.98
CA VAL A 157 4.29 5.79 14.49
C VAL A 157 4.92 4.63 13.72
N GLU A 158 4.21 3.51 13.57
CA GLU A 158 4.75 2.36 12.81
C GLU A 158 4.97 2.72 11.33
N ARG A 159 4.06 3.46 10.72
CA ARG A 159 4.20 3.85 9.30
C ARG A 159 5.38 4.80 9.06
N ARG A 160 5.77 5.62 10.05
CA ARG A 160 6.98 6.47 9.97
C ARG A 160 8.27 5.65 9.84
N LEU A 161 8.30 4.44 10.37
CA LEU A 161 9.47 3.55 10.24
C LEU A 161 9.63 2.98 8.82
N LYS A 162 8.53 2.86 8.07
CA LYS A 162 8.48 2.15 6.77
C LYS A 162 8.27 3.07 5.57
N ASN A 163 7.76 4.28 5.79
CA ASN A 163 7.35 5.18 4.71
C ASN A 163 8.01 6.55 4.83
N SER A 164 8.06 7.28 3.72
CA SER A 164 8.49 8.68 3.73
C SER A 164 7.52 9.56 4.54
N ALA A 165 8.00 10.63 5.14
CA ALA A 165 7.19 11.60 5.89
C ALA A 165 5.95 12.03 5.08
N ARG A 166 6.13 12.43 3.82
CA ARG A 166 5.03 12.82 2.92
C ARG A 166 3.96 11.75 2.76
N THR A 167 4.35 10.46 2.70
CA THR A 167 3.39 9.35 2.58
C THR A 167 2.60 9.19 3.87
N VAL A 168 3.26 9.33 5.01
CA VAL A 168 2.61 9.25 6.34
C VAL A 168 1.67 10.41 6.55
N ASP A 169 2.09 11.63 6.22
CA ASP A 169 1.24 12.83 6.31
C ASP A 169 -0.01 12.70 5.42
N ALA A 170 0.14 12.17 4.21
CA ALA A 170 -1.00 11.89 3.34
C ALA A 170 -1.95 10.84 3.95
N LYS A 171 -1.42 9.77 4.57
CA LYS A 171 -2.24 8.77 5.26
C LYS A 171 -2.98 9.35 6.45
N ALA A 172 -2.30 10.16 7.27
CA ALA A 172 -2.90 10.87 8.40
C ALA A 172 -4.02 11.81 7.95
N TYR A 173 -3.77 12.58 6.88
CA TYR A 173 -4.77 13.45 6.28
C TYR A 173 -5.99 12.67 5.77
N HIS A 174 -5.79 11.52 5.09
CA HIS A 174 -6.89 10.69 4.59
C HIS A 174 -7.74 10.10 5.73
N LEU A 175 -7.11 9.69 6.83
CA LEU A 175 -7.85 9.20 7.99
C LEU A 175 -8.63 10.33 8.67
N LYS A 176 -8.04 11.51 8.80
CA LYS A 176 -8.72 12.71 9.30
C LYS A 176 -9.91 13.08 8.42
N ASP A 177 -9.75 13.11 7.10
CA ASP A 177 -10.82 13.38 6.13
C ASP A 177 -11.96 12.34 6.25
N PHE A 178 -11.64 11.07 6.54
CA PHE A 178 -12.62 10.04 6.83
C PHE A 178 -13.39 10.33 8.14
N THR A 179 -12.70 10.70 9.23
CA THR A 179 -13.36 11.02 10.51
C THR A 179 -14.28 12.23 10.39
N GLU A 180 -13.85 13.26 9.66
CA GLU A 180 -14.65 14.47 9.44
C GLU A 180 -15.94 14.17 8.67
N ARG A 181 -15.85 13.38 7.58
CA ARG A 181 -16.96 13.17 6.64
C ARG A 181 -17.90 12.04 7.01
N ALA A 182 -17.36 10.92 7.51
CA ALA A 182 -18.14 9.74 7.83
C ALA A 182 -18.53 9.64 9.29
N LEU A 183 -17.70 10.19 10.20
CA LEU A 183 -17.89 10.07 11.64
C LEU A 183 -18.23 11.41 12.30
N LYS A 184 -18.39 12.49 11.53
CA LYS A 184 -18.74 13.84 12.03
C LYS A 184 -17.78 14.34 13.14
N ASN A 185 -16.50 14.00 13.04
CA ASN A 185 -15.45 14.27 14.04
C ASN A 185 -15.64 13.53 15.38
N GLU A 186 -16.50 12.52 15.45
CA GLU A 186 -16.56 11.62 16.59
C GLU A 186 -15.33 10.72 16.63
N ASP A 187 -14.93 10.30 17.82
CA ASP A 187 -13.86 9.33 18.07
C ASP A 187 -14.44 8.01 18.61
N PRO A 188 -15.05 7.19 17.74
CA PRO A 188 -15.66 5.94 18.14
C PRO A 188 -14.61 4.90 18.54
N GLU A 189 -15.03 3.84 19.19
CA GLU A 189 -14.23 2.64 19.31
C GLU A 189 -14.00 2.01 17.92
N VAL A 190 -12.81 1.45 17.69
CA VAL A 190 -12.46 0.89 16.36
C VAL A 190 -13.44 -0.22 15.96
N ASN A 191 -13.96 -0.99 16.93
CA ASN A 191 -14.97 -2.03 16.69
C ASN A 191 -16.38 -1.51 16.36
N GLU A 192 -16.67 -0.23 16.57
CA GLU A 192 -17.94 0.37 16.13
C GLU A 192 -17.95 0.62 14.63
N LEU A 193 -16.76 0.72 14.04
CA LEU A 193 -16.61 0.98 12.61
C LEU A 193 -16.95 -0.25 11.77
N ASP A 194 -17.63 -0.03 10.66
CA ASP A 194 -18.01 -1.09 9.74
C ASP A 194 -17.98 -0.62 8.27
N LYS A 195 -18.38 -1.52 7.40
CA LYS A 195 -18.44 -1.26 5.96
C LYS A 195 -19.38 -0.11 5.59
N ALA A 196 -20.45 0.14 6.37
CA ALA A 196 -21.40 1.20 6.08
C ALA A 196 -20.74 2.59 6.23
N HIS A 197 -19.87 2.79 7.20
CA HIS A 197 -19.10 4.03 7.37
C HIS A 197 -18.19 4.29 6.16
N ILE A 198 -17.55 3.23 5.63
CA ILE A 198 -16.69 3.37 4.43
C ILE A 198 -17.51 3.67 3.18
N VAL A 199 -18.67 3.05 3.05
CA VAL A 199 -19.61 3.33 1.93
C VAL A 199 -20.11 4.78 2.02
N ALA A 200 -20.48 5.27 3.20
CA ALA A 200 -20.89 6.66 3.41
C ALA A 200 -19.76 7.64 3.02
N TYR A 201 -18.53 7.35 3.46
CA TYR A 201 -17.35 8.13 3.06
C TYR A 201 -17.15 8.17 1.55
N LYS A 202 -17.12 7.00 0.90
CA LYS A 202 -16.98 6.90 -0.56
C LYS A 202 -18.09 7.69 -1.28
N SER A 203 -19.33 7.56 -0.81
CA SER A 203 -20.48 8.26 -1.40
C SER A 203 -20.36 9.79 -1.29
N ALA A 204 -19.86 10.28 -0.16
CA ALA A 204 -19.58 11.71 0.02
C ALA A 204 -18.54 12.22 -0.98
N LEU A 205 -17.43 11.48 -1.14
CA LEU A 205 -16.36 11.83 -2.10
C LEU A 205 -16.84 11.82 -3.55
N LEU A 206 -17.70 10.85 -3.91
CA LEU A 206 -18.32 10.78 -5.25
C LEU A 206 -19.26 11.94 -5.52
N LYS A 207 -20.10 12.32 -4.53
CA LYS A 207 -21.00 13.48 -4.64
C LYS A 207 -20.24 14.81 -4.84
N GLU A 208 -19.05 14.93 -4.28
CA GLU A 208 -18.17 16.08 -4.49
C GLU A 208 -17.45 16.07 -5.85
N GLY A 209 -17.64 15.05 -6.67
CA GLY A 209 -16.99 14.94 -7.98
C GLY A 209 -15.49 14.65 -7.90
N GLN A 210 -14.99 14.07 -6.80
CA GLN A 210 -13.57 13.73 -6.71
C GLN A 210 -13.20 12.63 -7.72
N ALA A 211 -12.01 12.77 -8.32
CA ALA A 211 -11.52 11.79 -9.29
C ALA A 211 -11.41 10.38 -8.68
N ALA A 212 -11.80 9.36 -9.43
CA ALA A 212 -11.82 7.96 -9.00
C ALA A 212 -10.49 7.50 -8.38
N LYS A 213 -9.34 7.90 -8.98
CA LYS A 213 -8.00 7.62 -8.45
C LYS A 213 -7.75 8.27 -7.10
N THR A 214 -8.25 9.50 -6.89
CA THR A 214 -8.12 10.20 -5.60
C THR A 214 -8.93 9.49 -4.52
N ILE A 215 -10.16 9.08 -4.83
CA ILE A 215 -11.02 8.30 -3.94
C ILE A 215 -10.32 6.99 -3.56
N ASP A 216 -9.80 6.26 -4.54
CA ASP A 216 -9.10 4.99 -4.30
C ASP A 216 -7.83 5.16 -3.46
N ASN A 217 -7.07 6.24 -3.63
CA ASN A 217 -5.91 6.53 -2.79
C ASN A 217 -6.30 6.79 -1.33
N LYS A 218 -7.42 7.48 -1.10
CA LYS A 218 -7.98 7.68 0.23
C LYS A 218 -8.43 6.35 0.84
N LEU A 219 -9.18 5.55 0.09
CA LEU A 219 -9.63 4.22 0.52
C LEU A 219 -8.45 3.27 0.81
N LEU A 220 -7.37 3.33 0.03
CA LEU A 220 -6.15 2.55 0.29
C LEU A 220 -5.49 2.95 1.62
N SER A 221 -5.53 4.21 2.01
CA SER A 221 -5.01 4.65 3.31
C SER A 221 -5.88 4.15 4.47
N ILE A 222 -7.20 4.18 4.30
CA ILE A 222 -8.14 3.63 5.29
C ILE A 222 -8.00 2.10 5.37
N ALA A 223 -7.83 1.41 4.23
CA ALA A 223 -7.56 -0.02 4.22
C ALA A 223 -6.27 -0.37 4.99
N ASP A 224 -5.20 0.39 4.79
CA ASP A 224 -3.93 0.20 5.50
C ASP A 224 -4.08 0.42 7.03
N PHE A 225 -4.92 1.35 7.45
CA PHE A 225 -5.28 1.52 8.86
C PHE A 225 -6.02 0.29 9.42
N PHE A 226 -7.04 -0.21 8.73
CA PHE A 226 -7.76 -1.40 9.18
C PHE A 226 -6.92 -2.68 9.15
N GLU A 227 -6.01 -2.83 8.17
CA GLU A 227 -5.03 -3.94 8.19
C GLU A 227 -4.14 -3.88 9.44
N TYR A 228 -3.68 -2.69 9.82
CA TYR A 228 -2.94 -2.48 11.05
C TYR A 228 -3.79 -2.85 12.27
N ALA A 229 -5.00 -2.31 12.39
CA ALA A 229 -5.91 -2.56 13.51
C ALA A 229 -6.28 -4.04 13.66
N LEU A 230 -6.49 -4.77 12.54
CA LEU A 230 -6.66 -6.21 12.50
C LEU A 230 -5.41 -6.94 13.00
N GLY A 231 -4.24 -6.55 12.53
CA GLY A 231 -2.96 -7.15 12.93
C GLY A 231 -2.65 -6.97 14.42
N GLN A 232 -3.05 -5.87 15.01
CA GLN A 232 -2.91 -5.59 16.47
C GLN A 232 -4.03 -6.21 17.30
N GLY A 233 -5.06 -6.81 16.69
CA GLY A 233 -6.23 -7.30 17.43
C GLY A 233 -7.13 -6.20 17.99
N ALA A 234 -6.95 -4.96 17.56
CA ALA A 234 -7.77 -3.81 17.95
C ALA A 234 -9.12 -3.78 17.21
N TYR A 235 -9.18 -4.31 15.99
CA TYR A 235 -10.40 -4.50 15.22
C TYR A 235 -10.76 -5.98 15.19
N THR A 236 -11.80 -6.36 15.93
CA THR A 236 -12.24 -7.76 16.09
C THR A 236 -13.69 -7.99 15.65
N ARG A 237 -14.40 -6.92 15.22
CA ARG A 237 -15.78 -6.98 14.73
C ARG A 237 -15.92 -7.91 13.53
N HIS A 238 -14.98 -7.87 12.62
CA HIS A 238 -14.91 -8.73 11.44
C HIS A 238 -13.47 -9.22 11.23
N ASN A 239 -13.32 -10.44 10.72
CA ASN A 239 -12.00 -11.01 10.38
C ASN A 239 -11.46 -10.49 9.03
N THR A 240 -12.13 -9.54 8.42
CA THR A 240 -11.78 -8.98 7.10
C THR A 240 -11.83 -7.47 7.13
N ASN A 241 -10.97 -6.87 6.33
CA ASN A 241 -10.90 -5.42 6.19
C ASN A 241 -12.21 -4.86 5.59
N PRO A 242 -12.90 -3.91 6.25
CA PRO A 242 -14.18 -3.37 5.81
C PRO A 242 -14.09 -2.60 4.48
N VAL A 243 -12.91 -2.18 4.06
CA VAL A 243 -12.68 -1.47 2.77
C VAL A 243 -12.69 -2.43 1.58
N THR A 244 -12.52 -3.75 1.84
CA THR A 244 -12.41 -4.75 0.78
C THR A 244 -13.62 -4.71 -0.17
N GLY A 245 -13.34 -4.61 -1.48
CA GLY A 245 -14.36 -4.58 -2.54
C GLY A 245 -15.02 -3.21 -2.75
N LEU A 246 -14.60 -2.15 -2.08
CA LEU A 246 -15.20 -0.81 -2.18
C LEU A 246 -14.47 0.15 -3.13
N TYR A 247 -13.35 -0.25 -3.71
CA TYR A 247 -12.62 0.61 -4.66
C TYR A 247 -13.46 0.98 -5.88
N VAL A 248 -13.23 2.17 -6.41
CA VAL A 248 -13.92 2.69 -7.60
C VAL A 248 -13.37 2.03 -8.86
N LEU A 249 -12.04 1.90 -8.93
CA LEU A 249 -11.34 1.35 -10.10
C LEU A 249 -10.93 -0.10 -9.86
N THR A 250 -11.05 -0.93 -10.88
CA THR A 250 -10.43 -2.25 -10.91
C THR A 250 -8.90 -2.15 -10.94
N LYS A 251 -8.19 -3.24 -10.61
CA LYS A 251 -6.72 -3.26 -10.70
C LYS A 251 -6.23 -2.89 -12.11
N LYS A 252 -6.91 -3.35 -13.16
CA LYS A 252 -6.57 -3.05 -14.57
C LYS A 252 -6.78 -1.57 -14.91
N GLU A 253 -7.89 -1.00 -14.45
CA GLU A 253 -8.20 0.43 -14.67
C GLU A 253 -7.23 1.34 -13.93
N ARG A 254 -6.82 1.00 -12.70
CA ARG A 254 -5.78 1.76 -11.97
C ARG A 254 -4.45 1.83 -12.73
N VAL A 255 -4.06 0.73 -13.37
CA VAL A 255 -2.85 0.69 -14.20
C VAL A 255 -3.03 1.53 -15.46
N LYS A 256 -4.19 1.46 -16.13
CA LYS A 256 -4.50 2.24 -17.34
C LYS A 256 -4.66 3.73 -17.04
N GLN A 257 -5.26 4.11 -15.92
CA GLN A 257 -5.43 5.51 -15.49
C GLN A 257 -4.18 6.09 -14.82
N THR A 258 -3.04 5.41 -14.88
CA THR A 258 -1.78 6.08 -14.65
C THR A 258 -1.55 6.97 -15.88
N GLU A 259 -2.13 8.18 -15.85
CA GLU A 259 -1.91 9.21 -16.85
C GLU A 259 -0.41 9.34 -17.03
N SER A 260 0.08 8.93 -18.22
CA SER A 260 1.48 9.14 -18.57
C SER A 260 1.66 10.62 -18.86
N TYR A 261 2.70 11.22 -18.32
CA TYR A 261 3.07 12.57 -18.74
C TYR A 261 3.35 12.59 -20.25
N GLU A 262 2.87 13.65 -20.90
CA GLU A 262 3.14 13.88 -22.30
C GLU A 262 4.54 14.48 -22.48
N PRO A 263 5.31 14.07 -23.51
CA PRO A 263 6.55 14.73 -23.84
C PRO A 263 6.29 16.14 -24.38
N PHE A 264 7.25 17.02 -24.28
CA PHE A 264 7.25 18.26 -25.03
C PHE A 264 7.60 18.00 -26.49
N ALA A 265 6.90 18.64 -27.42
CA ALA A 265 7.26 18.66 -28.84
C ALA A 265 8.53 19.49 -29.08
N LYS A 266 9.18 19.33 -30.25
CA LYS A 266 10.41 20.05 -30.54
C LYS A 266 10.25 21.58 -30.54
N ASP A 267 9.18 22.07 -31.13
CA ASP A 267 8.82 23.50 -31.13
C ASP A 267 8.50 24.00 -29.72
N GLU A 268 7.87 23.20 -28.90
CA GLU A 268 7.61 23.52 -27.48
C GLU A 268 8.91 23.59 -26.67
N LEU A 269 9.88 22.70 -26.92
CA LEU A 269 11.19 22.76 -26.28
C LEU A 269 11.95 24.02 -26.73
N ALA A 270 11.94 24.33 -28.04
CA ALA A 270 12.55 25.54 -28.55
C ALA A 270 11.92 26.80 -27.91
N ALA A 271 10.58 26.84 -27.80
CA ALA A 271 9.87 27.94 -27.15
C ALA A 271 10.15 28.00 -25.62
N LEU A 272 10.27 26.85 -24.94
CA LEU A 272 10.57 26.76 -23.51
C LEU A 272 11.96 27.31 -23.20
N PHE A 273 12.95 26.95 -24.00
CA PHE A 273 14.35 27.32 -23.81
C PHE A 273 14.78 28.52 -24.68
N GLU A 274 13.83 29.29 -25.20
CA GLU A 274 14.13 30.54 -25.90
C GLU A 274 14.95 31.45 -24.94
N PRO A 275 16.20 31.85 -25.32
CA PRO A 275 17.17 32.39 -24.36
C PRO A 275 16.71 33.63 -23.59
N LEU A 276 16.09 34.61 -24.27
CA LEU A 276 15.68 35.86 -23.63
C LEU A 276 14.56 35.62 -22.64
N ALA A 277 13.50 34.87 -23.04
CA ALA A 277 12.38 34.58 -22.16
C ALA A 277 12.77 33.63 -21.02
N TYR A 278 13.63 32.63 -21.32
CA TYR A 278 14.11 31.71 -20.28
C TYR A 278 14.90 32.44 -19.20
N LYS A 279 15.93 33.21 -19.57
CA LYS A 279 16.74 33.99 -18.62
C LYS A 279 15.89 35.03 -17.87
N ALA A 280 14.93 35.66 -18.54
CA ALA A 280 14.04 36.64 -17.92
C ALA A 280 13.11 36.02 -16.87
N ALA A 281 12.68 34.78 -17.05
CA ALA A 281 11.78 34.08 -16.14
C ALA A 281 12.52 33.28 -15.06
N MET A 282 13.62 32.61 -15.43
CA MET A 282 14.33 31.67 -14.57
C MET A 282 15.48 32.32 -13.79
N LYS A 283 15.15 33.34 -12.98
CA LYS A 283 16.10 34.21 -12.26
C LYS A 283 16.73 33.59 -11.01
N ALA A 284 16.47 32.35 -10.70
CA ALA A 284 17.05 31.66 -9.54
C ALA A 284 17.75 30.38 -10.00
N PRO A 285 18.83 29.95 -9.32
CA PRO A 285 19.64 28.81 -9.76
C PRO A 285 18.85 27.54 -10.01
N ASP A 286 17.94 27.18 -9.12
CA ASP A 286 17.09 25.98 -9.27
C ASP A 286 16.09 26.09 -10.40
N LEU A 287 15.58 27.29 -10.68
CA LEU A 287 14.70 27.54 -11.80
C LEU A 287 15.44 27.46 -13.13
N TYR A 288 16.68 27.95 -13.15
CA TYR A 288 17.53 27.96 -14.32
C TYR A 288 18.08 26.56 -14.62
N TRP A 289 18.73 25.92 -13.66
CA TRP A 289 19.38 24.63 -13.85
C TRP A 289 18.40 23.46 -13.80
N GLY A 290 17.29 23.56 -13.05
CA GLY A 290 16.34 22.47 -12.89
C GLY A 290 15.81 21.91 -14.21
N PRO A 291 15.19 22.72 -15.09
CA PRO A 291 14.72 22.26 -16.40
C PRO A 291 15.84 21.73 -17.31
N LEU A 292 17.02 22.37 -17.31
CA LEU A 292 18.19 21.92 -18.08
C LEU A 292 18.70 20.55 -17.57
N LEU A 293 18.81 20.38 -16.26
CA LEU A 293 19.11 19.06 -15.68
C LEU A 293 18.03 18.04 -16.04
N GLY A 294 16.76 18.44 -16.01
CA GLY A 294 15.64 17.57 -16.36
C GLY A 294 15.74 17.02 -17.79
N ILE A 295 16.00 17.89 -18.77
CA ILE A 295 16.02 17.51 -20.20
C ILE A 295 17.30 16.78 -20.62
N TYR A 296 18.44 17.05 -19.98
CA TYR A 296 19.71 16.39 -20.32
C TYR A 296 20.00 15.13 -19.50
N THR A 297 19.29 14.88 -18.40
CA THR A 297 19.57 13.73 -17.54
C THR A 297 18.37 12.82 -17.30
N GLY A 298 17.17 13.29 -17.58
CA GLY A 298 15.93 12.58 -17.23
C GLY A 298 15.72 12.40 -15.72
N MET A 299 16.41 13.13 -14.85
CA MET A 299 16.24 13.09 -13.41
C MET A 299 14.82 13.47 -12.99
N ARG A 300 14.33 12.89 -11.89
CA ARG A 300 13.11 13.40 -11.25
C ARG A 300 13.37 14.77 -10.63
N ILE A 301 12.34 15.61 -10.56
CA ILE A 301 12.46 16.96 -10.00
C ILE A 301 13.08 16.95 -8.58
N SER A 302 12.71 15.97 -7.74
CA SER A 302 13.28 15.82 -6.41
C SER A 302 14.75 15.38 -6.42
N GLU A 303 15.16 14.62 -7.43
CA GLU A 303 16.56 14.21 -7.62
C GLU A 303 17.42 15.42 -8.03
N ALA A 304 16.94 16.20 -9.00
CA ALA A 304 17.65 17.40 -9.46
C ALA A 304 17.77 18.48 -8.39
N THR A 305 16.73 18.68 -7.56
CA THR A 305 16.72 19.75 -6.55
C THR A 305 17.44 19.43 -5.25
N GLN A 306 17.80 18.16 -5.02
CA GLN A 306 18.51 17.75 -3.79
C GLN A 306 20.00 17.53 -3.96
N ILE A 307 20.57 17.77 -5.15
CA ILE A 307 22.00 17.55 -5.44
C ILE A 307 22.86 18.38 -4.47
N ARG A 308 23.85 17.72 -3.86
CA ARG A 308 24.87 18.37 -3.05
C ARG A 308 26.11 18.61 -3.89
N CYS A 309 26.93 19.58 -3.52
CA CYS A 309 28.18 19.85 -4.20
C CYS A 309 29.10 18.61 -4.26
N GLN A 310 29.14 17.82 -3.18
CA GLN A 310 29.90 16.56 -3.13
C GLN A 310 29.38 15.45 -4.04
N ASP A 311 28.13 15.56 -4.50
CA ASP A 311 27.52 14.57 -5.39
C ASP A 311 27.87 14.80 -6.87
N VAL A 312 28.47 15.96 -7.20
CA VAL A 312 29.04 16.25 -8.54
C VAL A 312 30.51 15.87 -8.52
N ILE A 313 30.85 14.77 -9.16
CA ILE A 313 32.13 14.07 -9.02
C ILE A 313 32.77 13.91 -10.39
N GLU A 314 34.09 14.10 -10.46
CA GLU A 314 34.90 13.67 -11.57
C GLU A 314 35.46 12.28 -11.29
N ALA A 315 35.24 11.35 -12.19
CA ALA A 315 35.78 10.00 -12.10
C ALA A 315 37.25 9.97 -12.58
N GLU A 316 38.00 8.92 -12.23
CA GLU A 316 39.42 8.74 -12.62
C GLU A 316 39.64 8.81 -14.15
N ASN A 317 38.63 8.49 -14.94
CA ASN A 317 38.68 8.57 -16.41
C ASN A 317 38.23 9.93 -16.98
N GLY A 318 38.11 10.97 -16.13
CA GLY A 318 37.75 12.33 -16.54
C GLY A 318 36.25 12.54 -16.79
N VAL A 319 35.42 11.53 -16.63
CA VAL A 319 33.97 11.67 -16.80
C VAL A 319 33.34 12.29 -15.56
N HIS A 320 32.72 13.46 -15.74
CA HIS A 320 31.93 14.07 -14.68
C HIS A 320 30.56 13.41 -14.58
N TYR A 321 30.09 13.17 -13.34
CA TYR A 321 28.77 12.60 -13.08
C TYR A 321 28.12 13.15 -11.82
N ILE A 322 26.80 13.05 -11.76
CA ILE A 322 26.01 13.34 -10.57
C ILE A 322 25.65 12.02 -9.89
N TYR A 323 26.02 11.90 -8.62
CA TYR A 323 25.61 10.74 -7.80
C TYR A 323 24.24 10.99 -7.17
N VAL A 324 23.23 10.30 -7.65
CA VAL A 324 21.88 10.32 -7.06
C VAL A 324 21.90 9.41 -5.84
N TYR A 325 22.20 9.97 -4.66
CA TYR A 325 22.35 9.20 -3.41
C TYR A 325 21.00 8.83 -2.77
N ARG A 326 19.91 9.50 -3.13
CA ARG A 326 18.56 9.28 -2.59
C ARG A 326 17.52 9.39 -3.68
N SER A 327 16.65 8.38 -3.78
CA SER A 327 15.54 8.36 -4.72
C SER A 327 14.34 7.64 -4.10
N LYS A 328 13.16 7.76 -4.73
CA LYS A 328 11.92 7.11 -4.29
C LYS A 328 12.02 5.57 -4.30
N THR A 329 12.87 5.03 -5.17
CA THR A 329 13.09 3.58 -5.34
C THR A 329 14.57 3.28 -5.29
N SER A 330 14.97 2.05 -4.90
CA SER A 330 16.36 1.60 -4.87
C SER A 330 17.06 1.77 -6.22
N ASN A 331 16.36 1.48 -7.32
CA ASN A 331 16.89 1.64 -8.69
C ASN A 331 17.11 3.10 -9.10
N GLY A 332 16.60 4.05 -8.32
CA GLY A 332 16.87 5.46 -8.52
C GLY A 332 18.25 5.92 -8.04
N ILE A 333 18.91 5.15 -7.15
CA ILE A 333 20.29 5.43 -6.69
C ILE A 333 21.24 5.02 -7.82
N ARG A 334 21.94 5.99 -8.39
CA ARG A 334 22.75 5.80 -9.59
C ARG A 334 23.75 6.91 -9.83
N LYS A 335 24.70 6.67 -10.72
CA LYS A 335 25.59 7.68 -11.30
C LYS A 335 24.99 8.15 -12.62
N VAL A 336 24.77 9.44 -12.81
CA VAL A 336 24.27 10.04 -14.04
C VAL A 336 25.37 10.88 -14.65
N PRO A 337 25.95 10.50 -15.79
CA PRO A 337 26.98 11.30 -16.43
C PRO A 337 26.46 12.69 -16.80
N ILE A 338 27.31 13.69 -16.70
CA ILE A 338 27.06 15.06 -17.15
C ILE A 338 27.43 15.11 -18.63
N CYS A 339 26.45 15.36 -19.51
CA CYS A 339 26.69 15.46 -20.94
C CYS A 339 27.48 16.71 -21.30
N ASP A 340 28.12 16.70 -22.48
CA ASP A 340 28.92 17.82 -22.97
C ASP A 340 28.10 19.11 -23.10
N ALA A 341 26.83 19.01 -23.46
CA ALA A 341 25.93 20.17 -23.51
C ALA A 341 25.77 20.86 -22.16
N LEU A 342 25.63 20.13 -21.06
CA LEU A 342 25.58 20.71 -19.71
C LEU A 342 26.91 21.33 -19.30
N ILE A 343 28.04 20.73 -19.71
CA ILE A 343 29.36 21.29 -19.45
C ILE A 343 29.52 22.61 -20.23
N GLN A 344 29.16 22.64 -21.51
CA GLN A 344 29.21 23.84 -22.34
C GLN A 344 28.26 24.95 -21.83
N LEU A 345 27.11 24.57 -21.27
CA LEU A 345 26.19 25.49 -20.58
C LEU A 345 26.83 26.12 -19.32
N GLY A 346 28.00 25.63 -18.85
CA GLY A 346 28.67 26.15 -17.65
C GLY A 346 28.16 25.56 -16.34
N PHE A 347 27.57 24.37 -16.36
CA PHE A 347 27.05 23.75 -15.15
C PHE A 347 28.15 23.45 -14.13
N LEU A 348 29.32 22.99 -14.58
CA LEU A 348 30.47 22.74 -13.71
C LEU A 348 31.04 24.04 -13.11
N ASP A 349 31.08 25.12 -13.90
CA ASP A 349 31.51 26.43 -13.43
C ASP A 349 30.57 26.93 -12.31
N TYR A 350 29.27 26.78 -12.50
CA TYR A 350 28.28 27.11 -11.48
C TYR A 350 28.48 26.28 -10.20
N VAL A 351 28.67 24.96 -10.31
CA VAL A 351 28.88 24.08 -9.15
C VAL A 351 30.15 24.47 -8.39
N GLU A 352 31.21 24.86 -9.10
CA GLU A 352 32.45 25.29 -8.48
C GLU A 352 32.26 26.63 -7.72
N GLU A 353 31.53 27.58 -8.29
CA GLU A 353 31.17 28.82 -7.58
C GLU A 353 30.38 28.55 -6.30
N VAL A 354 29.46 27.57 -6.33
CA VAL A 354 28.70 27.16 -5.14
C VAL A 354 29.60 26.53 -4.08
N ARG A 355 30.58 25.71 -4.49
CA ARG A 355 31.60 25.13 -3.59
C ARG A 355 32.42 26.21 -2.94
N GLN A 356 32.91 27.16 -3.72
CA GLN A 356 33.73 28.31 -3.22
C GLN A 356 32.94 29.19 -2.25
N ALA A 357 31.62 29.33 -2.44
CA ALA A 357 30.76 30.01 -1.49
C ALA A 357 30.56 29.23 -0.17
N GLY A 358 31.00 27.96 -0.12
CA GLY A 358 30.90 27.09 1.06
C GLY A 358 29.52 26.49 1.29
N ALA A 359 28.69 26.37 0.23
CA ALA A 359 27.39 25.76 0.34
C ALA A 359 27.47 24.22 0.20
N GLU A 360 26.67 23.50 0.98
CA GLU A 360 26.54 22.04 0.88
C GLU A 360 25.80 21.62 -0.39
N ARG A 361 24.76 22.38 -0.77
CA ARG A 361 23.85 22.07 -1.87
C ARG A 361 24.04 23.00 -3.04
N ILE A 362 23.86 22.48 -4.26
CA ILE A 362 23.95 23.33 -5.46
C ILE A 362 22.84 24.41 -5.52
N PHE A 363 21.78 24.26 -4.73
CA PHE A 363 20.70 25.25 -4.60
C PHE A 363 20.51 25.65 -3.13
N PRO A 364 21.46 26.38 -2.51
CA PRO A 364 21.49 26.65 -1.07
C PRO A 364 20.32 27.52 -0.58
N HIS A 365 19.67 28.28 -1.47
CA HIS A 365 18.56 29.18 -1.17
C HIS A 365 17.18 28.45 -1.12
N ARG A 366 17.15 27.10 -1.16
CA ARG A 366 15.93 26.32 -1.17
C ARG A 366 15.67 25.63 0.15
N SER A 367 14.54 25.98 0.77
CA SER A 367 14.07 25.34 1.99
C SER A 367 13.48 23.96 1.71
N PHE A 368 13.65 23.06 2.67
CA PHE A 368 13.01 21.76 2.65
C PHE A 368 11.57 21.86 3.14
N VAL A 369 10.61 21.75 2.22
CA VAL A 369 9.19 21.88 2.55
C VAL A 369 8.44 20.59 2.19
N ASN A 370 7.69 20.05 3.14
CA ASN A 370 6.91 18.83 2.95
C ASN A 370 7.73 17.66 2.35
N GLY A 371 8.94 17.46 2.86
CA GLY A 371 9.81 16.37 2.43
C GLY A 371 10.52 16.58 1.08
N SER A 372 10.55 17.80 0.52
CA SER A 372 11.18 18.07 -0.78
C SER A 372 11.67 19.52 -0.92
N TYR A 373 12.71 19.71 -1.74
CA TYR A 373 13.18 21.00 -2.22
C TYR A 373 12.48 21.46 -3.52
N SER A 374 11.65 20.62 -4.12
CA SER A 374 11.16 20.78 -5.49
C SER A 374 9.89 21.62 -5.64
N LYS A 375 9.21 22.00 -4.55
CA LYS A 375 7.89 22.64 -4.61
C LYS A 375 7.90 23.89 -5.49
N ARG A 376 8.79 24.83 -5.19
CA ARG A 376 8.87 26.10 -5.93
C ARG A 376 9.24 25.91 -7.41
N LEU A 377 10.23 25.06 -7.69
CA LEU A 377 10.58 24.76 -9.10
C LEU A 377 9.37 24.21 -9.87
N SER A 378 8.61 23.33 -9.25
CA SER A 378 7.40 22.76 -9.87
C SER A 378 6.33 23.85 -10.15
N GLU A 379 6.10 24.73 -9.21
CA GLU A 379 5.09 25.81 -9.31
C GLU A 379 5.51 26.86 -10.35
N GLU A 380 6.76 27.35 -10.29
CA GLU A 380 7.25 28.39 -11.21
C GLU A 380 7.40 27.87 -12.64
N LEU A 381 7.89 26.63 -12.82
CA LEU A 381 7.92 26.01 -14.15
C LEU A 381 6.50 25.91 -14.73
N LEU A 382 5.52 25.48 -13.93
CA LEU A 382 4.14 25.38 -14.39
C LEU A 382 3.56 26.74 -14.81
N LYS A 383 3.84 27.81 -14.05
CA LYS A 383 3.46 29.18 -14.40
C LYS A 383 4.12 29.59 -15.72
N TYR A 384 5.39 29.34 -15.86
CA TYR A 384 6.15 29.66 -17.09
C TYR A 384 5.59 28.92 -18.31
N LEU A 385 5.35 27.62 -18.21
CA LEU A 385 4.77 26.81 -19.29
C LEU A 385 3.39 27.35 -19.73
N LYS A 386 2.57 27.79 -18.78
CA LYS A 386 1.26 28.41 -19.08
C LYS A 386 1.42 29.79 -19.72
N ALA A 387 2.30 30.63 -19.20
CA ALA A 387 2.56 31.97 -19.74
C ALA A 387 3.08 31.91 -21.18
N ARG A 388 3.91 30.91 -21.48
CA ARG A 388 4.45 30.65 -22.83
C ARG A 388 3.48 29.90 -23.74
N LYS A 389 2.26 29.56 -23.26
CA LYS A 389 1.24 28.78 -23.98
C LYS A 389 1.72 27.38 -24.41
N ILE A 390 2.78 26.85 -23.76
CA ILE A 390 3.33 25.51 -23.99
C ILE A 390 2.44 24.45 -23.35
N LYS A 391 1.86 24.76 -22.17
CA LYS A 391 0.90 23.89 -21.48
C LYS A 391 -0.52 24.40 -21.68
N LYS A 392 -1.36 23.60 -22.34
CA LYS A 392 -2.80 23.80 -22.48
C LYS A 392 -3.57 23.25 -21.25
N PRO A 393 -4.85 23.61 -21.04
CA PRO A 393 -5.62 23.21 -19.86
C PRO A 393 -5.65 21.71 -19.60
N ASN A 394 -5.73 20.87 -20.64
CA ASN A 394 -5.86 19.41 -20.53
C ASN A 394 -4.54 18.66 -20.75
N ASP A 395 -3.43 19.36 -20.97
CA ASP A 395 -2.13 18.73 -21.19
C ASP A 395 -1.56 18.19 -19.87
N HIS A 396 -1.04 16.96 -19.92
CA HIS A 396 -0.34 16.34 -18.80
C HIS A 396 1.16 16.64 -18.82
N LYS A 397 1.53 17.92 -19.11
CA LYS A 397 2.90 18.40 -19.17
C LYS A 397 3.36 19.01 -17.83
N SER A 398 4.55 18.60 -17.39
CA SER A 398 5.18 19.06 -16.17
C SER A 398 6.70 18.85 -16.24
N PHE A 399 7.43 19.04 -15.15
CA PHE A 399 8.85 18.66 -15.07
C PHE A 399 9.10 17.20 -15.46
N HIS A 400 8.16 16.29 -15.15
CA HIS A 400 8.32 14.87 -15.48
C HIS A 400 8.29 14.61 -17.00
N SER A 401 7.73 15.52 -17.78
CA SER A 401 7.73 15.46 -19.24
C SER A 401 9.16 15.46 -19.83
N PHE A 402 10.10 16.18 -19.22
CA PHE A 402 11.52 16.11 -19.63
C PHE A 402 12.06 14.69 -19.61
N ARG A 403 11.69 13.92 -18.57
CA ARG A 403 12.10 12.52 -18.48
C ARG A 403 11.45 11.66 -19.54
N VAL A 404 10.21 11.94 -19.94
CA VAL A 404 9.55 11.27 -21.08
C VAL A 404 10.27 11.60 -22.38
N ASN A 405 10.64 12.87 -22.59
CA ASN A 405 11.44 13.29 -23.74
C ASN A 405 12.76 12.51 -23.82
N VAL A 406 13.53 12.44 -22.71
CA VAL A 406 14.80 11.71 -22.66
C VAL A 406 14.61 10.24 -23.01
N ILE A 407 13.65 9.55 -22.39
CA ILE A 407 13.39 8.13 -22.69
C ILE A 407 13.01 7.93 -24.15
N THR A 408 12.15 8.80 -24.68
CA THR A 408 11.69 8.72 -26.09
C THR A 408 12.84 8.96 -27.06
N GLN A 409 13.67 9.97 -26.81
CA GLN A 409 14.81 10.26 -27.70
C GLN A 409 15.87 9.16 -27.63
N LEU A 410 16.21 8.64 -26.45
CA LEU A 410 17.13 7.51 -26.32
C LEU A 410 16.62 6.28 -27.09
N ALA A 411 15.31 5.99 -27.04
CA ALA A 411 14.71 4.92 -27.81
C ALA A 411 14.82 5.18 -29.34
N ASN A 412 14.56 6.42 -29.78
CA ASN A 412 14.69 6.82 -31.19
C ASN A 412 16.15 6.74 -31.69
N ASN A 413 17.12 6.99 -30.82
CA ASN A 413 18.55 6.86 -31.08
C ASN A 413 19.03 5.39 -31.05
N GLY A 414 18.12 4.40 -30.89
CA GLY A 414 18.46 2.98 -30.86
C GLY A 414 19.11 2.51 -29.54
N ILE A 415 19.08 3.34 -28.50
CA ILE A 415 19.63 2.96 -27.18
C ILE A 415 18.73 1.93 -26.53
N SER A 416 19.33 0.82 -26.08
CA SER A 416 18.58 -0.25 -25.43
C SER A 416 17.81 0.26 -24.19
N ALA A 417 16.61 -0.29 -23.96
CA ALA A 417 15.79 0.05 -22.78
C ALA A 417 16.55 -0.13 -21.46
N THR A 418 17.47 -1.07 -21.40
CA THR A 418 18.34 -1.32 -20.24
C THR A 418 19.27 -0.13 -19.97
N LEU A 419 19.97 0.37 -21.00
CA LEU A 419 20.86 1.52 -20.85
C LEU A 419 20.07 2.81 -20.53
N ALA A 420 18.97 3.04 -21.25
CA ALA A 420 18.07 4.16 -20.96
C ALA A 420 17.57 4.12 -19.52
N SER A 421 17.14 2.94 -19.03
CA SER A 421 16.67 2.75 -17.66
C SER A 421 17.75 3.06 -16.61
N ARG A 422 19.02 2.80 -16.91
CA ARG A 422 20.15 3.14 -16.02
C ARG A 422 20.37 4.65 -15.92
N VAL A 423 20.31 5.36 -17.03
CA VAL A 423 20.42 6.82 -17.02
C VAL A 423 19.28 7.43 -16.23
N VAL A 424 18.04 7.06 -16.54
CA VAL A 424 16.88 7.69 -15.92
C VAL A 424 16.52 7.09 -14.54
N GLY A 425 16.98 5.89 -14.16
CA GLY A 425 16.62 5.22 -12.91
C GLY A 425 15.18 4.68 -12.95
N HIS A 426 14.81 3.94 -14.00
CA HIS A 426 13.61 3.12 -14.03
C HIS A 426 13.89 1.72 -13.46
N GLY A 427 12.91 1.12 -12.76
CA GLY A 427 12.97 -0.30 -12.45
C GLY A 427 12.86 -1.11 -13.73
N THR A 428 13.76 -2.07 -13.92
CA THR A 428 13.66 -3.08 -14.96
C THR A 428 12.78 -4.24 -14.50
N GLU A 429 12.24 -5.04 -15.41
CA GLU A 429 11.46 -6.22 -15.07
C GLU A 429 12.28 -7.19 -14.18
N LYS A 430 11.59 -7.91 -13.29
CA LYS A 430 12.20 -8.93 -12.41
C LYS A 430 13.00 -9.93 -13.23
N GLY A 431 14.31 -9.97 -13.02
CA GLY A 431 15.26 -10.85 -13.73
C GLY A 431 16.35 -10.12 -14.51
N MET A 432 16.17 -8.84 -14.87
CA MET A 432 17.20 -8.01 -15.51
C MET A 432 18.22 -7.42 -14.51
N ASP A 433 17.91 -7.41 -13.22
CA ASP A 433 18.78 -6.79 -12.18
C ASP A 433 20.15 -7.50 -12.05
N VAL A 434 20.24 -8.79 -12.37
CA VAL A 434 21.50 -9.55 -12.28
C VAL A 434 22.50 -9.09 -13.37
N HIS A 435 22.03 -8.81 -14.57
CA HIS A 435 22.88 -8.28 -15.66
C HIS A 435 23.29 -6.80 -15.43
N LEU A 436 22.49 -6.03 -14.68
CA LEU A 436 22.77 -4.63 -14.38
C LEU A 436 24.03 -4.42 -13.52
N GLY A 437 24.44 -5.43 -12.74
CA GLY A 437 25.68 -5.39 -11.93
C GLY A 437 26.96 -5.36 -12.76
N TYR A 438 26.94 -5.90 -13.98
CA TYR A 438 28.14 -6.04 -14.83
C TYR A 438 28.42 -4.85 -15.73
N VAL A 439 27.42 -4.03 -16.05
CA VAL A 439 27.64 -2.83 -16.88
C VAL A 439 27.78 -1.61 -15.96
N ARG A 440 28.94 -1.49 -15.31
CA ARG A 440 29.31 -0.33 -14.48
C ARG A 440 30.07 0.75 -15.26
N ASP A 441 30.00 0.71 -16.58
CA ASP A 441 30.82 1.54 -17.43
C ASP A 441 30.24 2.95 -17.58
N LEU A 442 30.76 3.87 -16.78
CA LEU A 442 30.42 5.29 -16.80
C LEU A 442 30.70 5.94 -18.19
N PRO A 443 31.76 5.61 -18.92
CA PRO A 443 31.96 6.08 -20.29
C PRO A 443 30.85 5.71 -21.25
N ASN A 444 30.35 4.48 -21.23
CA ASN A 444 29.24 4.10 -22.10
C ASN A 444 27.95 4.87 -21.76
N LEU A 445 27.68 5.11 -20.48
CA LEU A 445 26.55 5.96 -20.07
C LEU A 445 26.76 7.43 -20.50
N LYS A 446 28.03 7.90 -20.55
CA LYS A 446 28.37 9.23 -21.06
C LYS A 446 28.00 9.35 -22.55
N ILE A 447 28.38 8.38 -23.37
CA ILE A 447 27.99 8.32 -24.79
C ILE A 447 26.47 8.36 -24.94
N VAL A 448 25.73 7.64 -24.08
CA VAL A 448 24.27 7.63 -24.11
C VAL A 448 23.68 9.01 -23.83
N VAL A 449 24.16 9.74 -22.81
CA VAL A 449 23.62 11.07 -22.51
C VAL A 449 24.08 12.12 -23.52
N ASP A 450 25.27 11.96 -24.15
CA ASP A 450 25.77 12.84 -25.20
C ASP A 450 25.02 12.67 -26.53
N SER A 451 24.31 11.54 -26.71
CA SER A 451 23.44 11.35 -27.88
C SER A 451 22.12 12.15 -27.81
N LEU A 452 21.85 12.82 -26.70
CA LEU A 452 20.66 13.67 -26.51
C LEU A 452 20.88 15.01 -27.23
N ASP A 453 20.10 15.25 -28.27
CA ASP A 453 20.12 16.48 -29.05
C ASP A 453 18.78 17.23 -28.92
N TRP A 454 18.84 18.45 -28.43
CA TRP A 454 17.67 19.28 -28.16
C TRP A 454 17.79 20.63 -28.90
N PRO A 455 16.66 21.23 -29.31
CA PRO A 455 16.65 22.54 -29.95
C PRO A 455 16.89 23.66 -28.91
N ILE A 456 18.07 23.64 -28.27
CA ILE A 456 18.49 24.56 -27.24
C ILE A 456 19.73 25.32 -27.68
N ASP A 457 19.65 26.65 -27.72
CA ASP A 457 20.80 27.49 -27.99
C ASP A 457 21.73 27.54 -26.77
N ILE A 458 22.70 26.59 -26.72
CA ILE A 458 23.67 26.45 -25.65
C ILE A 458 24.51 27.71 -25.48
N SER A 459 24.88 28.36 -26.58
CA SER A 459 25.77 29.53 -26.50
C SER A 459 25.10 30.72 -25.83
N SER A 460 23.86 31.00 -26.17
CA SER A 460 23.06 32.09 -25.57
C SER A 460 22.60 31.77 -24.14
N LEU A 461 22.46 30.50 -23.80
CA LEU A 461 22.08 30.06 -22.45
C LEU A 461 23.30 29.75 -21.56
N ARG A 462 24.53 29.89 -22.05
CA ARG A 462 25.71 29.67 -21.22
C ARG A 462 25.69 30.53 -19.97
N TYR A 463 25.94 29.90 -18.82
CA TYR A 463 26.08 30.56 -17.52
C TYR A 463 27.35 31.42 -17.50
N GLN A 464 27.22 32.66 -17.00
CA GLN A 464 28.31 33.64 -16.93
C GLN A 464 28.43 34.26 -15.53
N GLY A 465 27.98 33.56 -14.50
CA GLY A 465 28.09 34.04 -13.13
C GLY A 465 26.86 34.83 -12.66
N GLU A 466 25.71 34.70 -13.31
CA GLU A 466 24.48 35.43 -13.01
C GLU A 466 24.01 35.24 -11.56
N PHE A 467 24.43 34.18 -10.90
CA PHE A 467 23.99 33.85 -9.55
C PHE A 467 25.02 34.18 -8.45
N LYS A 468 26.19 34.72 -8.77
CA LYS A 468 27.25 35.08 -7.81
C LYS A 468 26.76 35.96 -6.67
N ALA A 469 25.97 36.99 -6.98
CA ALA A 469 25.43 37.89 -5.97
C ALA A 469 24.47 37.19 -4.97
N LEU A 470 23.71 36.18 -5.46
CA LEU A 470 22.86 35.37 -4.61
C LEU A 470 23.66 34.40 -3.74
N LEU A 471 24.70 33.77 -4.31
CA LEU A 471 25.58 32.85 -3.60
C LEU A 471 26.39 33.56 -2.51
N ASN A 472 26.84 34.78 -2.75
CA ASN A 472 27.57 35.58 -1.75
C ASN A 472 26.70 36.08 -0.62
N ASN A 473 25.37 36.10 -0.78
CA ASN A 473 24.44 36.53 0.25
C ASN A 473 23.93 35.35 1.09
N LYS A 474 24.76 34.87 2.03
CA LYS A 474 24.43 33.70 2.89
C LYS A 474 23.15 33.90 3.71
N LYS A 475 22.70 35.13 3.96
CA LYS A 475 21.40 35.40 4.63
C LYS A 475 20.19 34.95 3.82
N LYS A 476 20.36 34.71 2.52
CA LYS A 476 19.30 34.20 1.63
C LYS A 476 19.36 32.67 1.46
N TRP A 477 20.28 32.00 2.12
CA TRP A 477 20.32 30.55 2.12
C TRP A 477 19.24 30.04 3.06
N ALA A 478 18.69 28.88 2.74
CA ALA A 478 17.77 28.18 3.61
C ALA A 478 18.57 27.33 4.61
N ASP A 479 18.14 27.32 5.84
CA ASP A 479 18.67 26.47 6.91
C ASP A 479 18.38 24.98 6.61
#